data_acd64301edd253875ab747e7c2c6b94d
#
_entry.id   acd64301edd253875ab747e7c2c6b94d
#
_cell.length_a   1.000
_cell.length_b   1.000
_cell.length_c   1.000
_cell.angle_alpha   90.00
_cell.angle_beta   90.00
_cell.angle_gamma   90.00
#
_symmetry.space_group_name_H-M   'P 1'
#
loop_
_entity.id
_entity.type
_entity.pdbx_description
1 polymer ?
#
loop_
_entity_poly.entity_id
_entity_poly.type
_entity_poly.pdbx_seq_one_letter_code
_entity_poly.pdbx_strand_id
1 'polypeptide(L)'
;MPKVSIIIRTKNEERWIGSCLDAVFKQKFKDFEVIVVDNESSDHTVKKAKKYPVNVVSIKNFLPGRAINLGVSKSKGEIIVILSGHCIPVNDNWLSNLINDLNDPKVAGVYGRQQPMSFSSDNDKRDLITVFGLDKKIQKKDSFFHNANSAIRKDFLEKFPFDEETTNIEDRIWGMQVIKAKYQIIYEPTASVFHFHGINQNLDPDRSRNVVRILESLDDKVSKDESKFIDPYNPLSLETLVLIPVVGELEMCGKIPLIYYTIKRAIEAKHVNRIIALVDNEKSAKICKELGAEVPFLRPKELSSNISSIQDVLKFGLSKLNERDYFPDICVVLYQNYPFRSPGLIDDFILRFVREGADSMMPMKEEGRAIWKKSNDDIKNINPLMPRKLKKDQFLVSHFGLGFVTRSNFIADGSLGLEQKVYSYPIKDPLSSLEIRDEKTLSYISSFLEKYMRD
;
A
#
# COMPACT_ATOMS: atom_id res chain seq x y z
N MET A 1 9.50 -0.95 48.41
CA MET A 1 9.63 -0.69 46.96
C MET A 1 8.23 -0.68 46.41
N PRO A 2 7.89 0.16 45.43
CA PRO A 2 6.54 0.18 44.86
C PRO A 2 6.22 -1.17 44.20
N LYS A 3 4.94 -1.59 44.26
CA LYS A 3 4.48 -2.81 43.60
C LYS A 3 4.42 -2.64 42.06
N VAL A 4 4.09 -1.43 41.58
CA VAL A 4 3.88 -1.13 40.17
C VAL A 4 4.81 0.02 39.73
N SER A 5 5.42 -0.11 38.56
CA SER A 5 6.06 1.01 37.86
C SER A 5 5.30 1.32 36.57
N ILE A 6 4.79 2.55 36.47
CA ILE A 6 4.06 3.04 35.30
C ILE A 6 5.05 3.78 34.39
N ILE A 7 5.31 3.23 33.22
CA ILE A 7 6.17 3.81 32.18
C ILE A 7 5.32 4.57 31.19
N ILE A 8 5.49 5.89 31.11
CA ILE A 8 4.76 6.76 30.18
C ILE A 8 5.72 7.25 29.10
N ARG A 9 5.47 6.84 27.84
CA ARG A 9 6.26 7.31 26.69
C ARG A 9 5.68 8.59 26.16
N THR A 10 6.53 9.59 25.90
CA THR A 10 6.09 10.91 25.42
C THR A 10 6.97 11.47 24.32
N LYS A 11 6.38 12.22 23.41
CA LYS A 11 7.03 13.16 22.49
C LYS A 11 6.04 14.24 22.07
N ASN A 12 6.28 15.48 22.51
CA ASN A 12 5.42 16.63 22.18
C ASN A 12 3.94 16.40 22.56
N GLU A 13 3.72 15.96 23.80
CA GLU A 13 2.41 15.63 24.37
C GLU A 13 1.91 16.69 25.35
N GLU A 14 2.33 17.96 25.19
CA GLU A 14 1.94 19.04 26.12
C GLU A 14 0.42 19.20 26.26
N ARG A 15 -0.35 18.81 25.22
CA ARG A 15 -1.81 18.82 25.24
C ARG A 15 -2.39 17.81 26.23
N TRP A 16 -1.76 16.63 26.35
CA TRP A 16 -2.37 15.47 27.00
C TRP A 16 -1.72 15.03 28.30
N ILE A 17 -0.40 15.21 28.43
CA ILE A 17 0.39 14.68 29.53
C ILE A 17 -0.12 15.11 30.92
N GLY A 18 -0.64 16.33 31.03
CA GLY A 18 -1.25 16.80 32.29
C GLY A 18 -2.49 15.98 32.66
N SER A 19 -3.43 15.83 31.75
CA SER A 19 -4.64 15.02 31.97
C SER A 19 -4.35 13.54 32.21
N CYS A 20 -3.36 13.00 31.50
CA CYS A 20 -2.88 11.63 31.72
C CYS A 20 -2.38 11.45 33.15
N LEU A 21 -1.46 12.29 33.62
CA LEU A 21 -0.87 12.22 34.96
C LEU A 21 -1.92 12.50 36.05
N ASP A 22 -2.82 13.46 35.84
CA ASP A 22 -3.93 13.70 36.78
C ASP A 22 -4.75 12.44 37.00
N ALA A 23 -5.12 11.75 35.93
CA ALA A 23 -5.89 10.51 36.01
C ALA A 23 -5.11 9.35 36.66
N VAL A 24 -3.80 9.25 36.37
CA VAL A 24 -2.90 8.27 36.97
C VAL A 24 -2.79 8.49 38.48
N PHE A 25 -2.54 9.72 38.94
CA PHE A 25 -2.41 9.98 40.38
C PHE A 25 -3.73 9.96 41.15
N LYS A 26 -4.88 10.00 40.45
CA LYS A 26 -6.21 9.82 41.06
C LYS A 26 -6.62 8.35 41.25
N GLN A 27 -5.82 7.38 40.79
CA GLN A 27 -6.13 5.95 40.97
C GLN A 27 -6.27 5.59 42.46
N LYS A 28 -7.18 4.65 42.77
CA LYS A 28 -7.34 4.10 44.13
C LYS A 28 -6.16 3.28 44.58
N PHE A 29 -5.56 2.52 43.68
CA PHE A 29 -4.31 1.81 43.97
C PHE A 29 -3.16 2.83 44.04
N LYS A 30 -2.44 2.86 45.20
CA LYS A 30 -1.43 3.92 45.48
C LYS A 30 0.00 3.42 45.49
N ASP A 31 0.25 2.13 45.50
CA ASP A 31 1.59 1.56 45.62
C ASP A 31 2.28 1.49 44.23
N PHE A 32 2.54 2.66 43.64
CA PHE A 32 3.17 2.80 42.33
C PHE A 32 4.17 3.96 42.26
N GLU A 33 5.09 3.86 41.31
CA GLU A 33 5.92 4.96 40.84
C GLU A 33 5.61 5.26 39.36
N VAL A 34 5.97 6.46 38.90
CA VAL A 34 5.79 6.86 37.49
C VAL A 34 7.14 7.27 36.88
N ILE A 35 7.44 6.70 35.72
CA ILE A 35 8.63 6.99 34.94
C ILE A 35 8.16 7.53 33.58
N VAL A 36 8.52 8.77 33.28
CA VAL A 36 8.23 9.40 31.97
C VAL A 36 9.46 9.25 31.09
N VAL A 37 9.34 8.49 30.01
CA VAL A 37 10.40 8.34 29.01
C VAL A 37 10.12 9.32 27.87
N ASP A 38 10.90 10.40 27.85
CA ASP A 38 10.72 11.52 26.93
C ASP A 38 11.67 11.43 25.73
N ASN A 39 11.10 11.45 24.53
CA ASN A 39 11.83 11.44 23.27
C ASN A 39 12.16 12.88 22.83
N GLU A 40 12.98 13.58 23.65
CA GLU A 40 13.46 14.94 23.37
C GLU A 40 12.32 15.90 22.91
N SER A 41 11.26 15.99 23.73
CA SER A 41 10.15 16.90 23.46
C SER A 41 10.61 18.34 23.40
N SER A 42 10.20 19.06 22.37
CA SER A 42 10.51 20.49 22.14
C SER A 42 9.43 21.46 22.67
N ASP A 43 8.29 20.91 23.09
CA ASP A 43 7.16 21.65 23.69
C ASP A 43 7.21 21.66 25.22
N HIS A 44 6.12 21.98 25.88
CA HIS A 44 6.04 22.03 27.34
C HIS A 44 5.77 20.66 28.01
N THR A 45 5.86 19.53 27.29
CA THR A 45 5.61 18.18 27.83
C THR A 45 6.37 17.91 29.12
N VAL A 46 7.70 18.03 29.10
CA VAL A 46 8.55 17.75 30.25
C VAL A 46 8.28 18.73 31.41
N LYS A 47 8.04 20.01 31.10
CA LYS A 47 7.72 21.02 32.10
C LYS A 47 6.40 20.70 32.83
N LYS A 48 5.39 20.23 32.10
CA LYS A 48 4.10 19.80 32.68
C LYS A 48 4.24 18.51 33.47
N ALA A 49 4.98 17.51 32.97
CA ALA A 49 5.23 16.26 33.67
C ALA A 49 5.93 16.47 35.03
N LYS A 50 6.93 17.34 35.09
CA LYS A 50 7.66 17.66 36.32
C LYS A 50 6.82 18.35 37.43
N LYS A 51 5.57 18.70 37.19
CA LYS A 51 4.62 19.14 38.23
C LYS A 51 4.10 18.00 39.10
N TYR A 52 4.34 16.76 38.69
CA TYR A 52 3.96 15.55 39.40
C TYR A 52 5.19 14.82 39.96
N PRO A 53 5.01 13.93 40.92
CA PRO A 53 6.13 13.14 41.50
C PRO A 53 6.53 12.01 40.50
N VAL A 54 7.15 12.37 39.38
CA VAL A 54 7.57 11.46 38.32
C VAL A 54 9.11 11.50 38.16
N ASN A 55 9.65 10.37 37.72
CA ASN A 55 11.04 10.29 37.26
C ASN A 55 11.06 10.51 35.74
N VAL A 56 11.70 11.58 35.25
CA VAL A 56 11.80 11.86 33.82
C VAL A 56 13.13 11.37 33.27
N VAL A 57 13.09 10.51 32.28
CA VAL A 57 14.25 9.94 31.57
C VAL A 57 14.19 10.36 30.12
N SER A 58 15.27 10.95 29.59
CA SER A 58 15.35 11.28 28.16
C SER A 58 15.92 10.12 27.35
N ILE A 59 15.41 9.93 26.13
CA ILE A 59 15.92 8.94 25.18
C ILE A 59 16.31 9.63 23.87
N LYS A 60 17.53 9.34 23.39
CA LYS A 60 17.99 9.65 22.04
C LYS A 60 17.77 8.43 21.14
N ASN A 61 17.58 8.64 19.85
CA ASN A 61 17.35 7.54 18.90
C ASN A 61 16.17 6.65 19.31
N PHE A 62 15.02 7.26 19.43
CA PHE A 62 13.79 6.60 19.87
C PHE A 62 13.39 5.46 18.92
N LEU A 63 13.19 4.28 19.52
CA LEU A 63 12.40 3.19 18.98
C LEU A 63 11.44 2.72 20.07
N PRO A 64 10.21 2.28 19.75
CA PRO A 64 9.20 1.98 20.76
C PRO A 64 9.67 0.96 21.81
N GLY A 65 10.24 -0.16 21.38
CA GLY A 65 10.77 -1.18 22.28
C GLY A 65 11.93 -0.69 23.14
N ARG A 66 12.86 0.05 22.53
CA ARG A 66 14.01 0.65 23.25
C ARG A 66 13.57 1.60 24.35
N ALA A 67 12.54 2.43 24.08
CA ALA A 67 12.01 3.35 25.07
C ALA A 67 11.36 2.62 26.26
N ILE A 68 10.63 1.53 25.99
CA ILE A 68 10.02 0.70 27.05
C ILE A 68 11.14 0.02 27.87
N ASN A 69 12.10 -0.64 27.23
CA ASN A 69 13.19 -1.33 27.92
C ASN A 69 14.03 -0.37 28.77
N LEU A 70 14.26 0.87 28.31
CA LEU A 70 14.90 1.91 29.11
C LEU A 70 14.06 2.24 30.34
N GLY A 71 12.75 2.41 30.22
CA GLY A 71 11.85 2.63 31.34
C GLY A 71 11.87 1.45 32.32
N VAL A 72 11.86 0.21 31.84
CA VAL A 72 12.00 -1.01 32.67
C VAL A 72 13.29 -1.04 33.44
N SER A 73 14.41 -0.65 32.84
CA SER A 73 15.73 -0.60 33.51
C SER A 73 15.78 0.40 34.68
N LYS A 74 14.90 1.40 34.68
CA LYS A 74 14.80 2.43 35.73
C LYS A 74 13.70 2.11 36.76
N SER A 75 12.89 1.07 36.53
CA SER A 75 11.74 0.68 37.33
C SER A 75 12.16 -0.12 38.57
N LYS A 76 11.38 0.02 39.65
CA LYS A 76 11.55 -0.72 40.89
C LYS A 76 10.42 -1.68 41.20
N GLY A 77 9.28 -1.53 40.50
CA GLY A 77 8.08 -2.35 40.70
C GLY A 77 8.21 -3.74 40.10
N GLU A 78 7.44 -4.68 40.64
CA GLU A 78 7.33 -6.06 40.15
C GLU A 78 6.44 -6.14 38.91
N ILE A 79 5.52 -5.19 38.75
CA ILE A 79 4.60 -5.07 37.61
C ILE A 79 4.95 -3.79 36.86
N ILE A 80 5.10 -3.92 35.55
CA ILE A 80 5.35 -2.82 34.64
C ILE A 80 4.05 -2.49 33.89
N VAL A 81 3.57 -1.28 34.06
CA VAL A 81 2.47 -0.72 33.27
C VAL A 81 3.05 0.19 32.21
N ILE A 82 2.59 0.02 30.97
CA ILE A 82 3.02 0.82 29.80
C ILE A 82 1.82 1.65 29.38
N LEU A 83 2.02 2.98 29.29
CA LEU A 83 0.99 3.93 28.94
C LEU A 83 1.53 4.96 27.95
N SER A 84 0.75 5.33 26.92
CA SER A 84 1.11 6.44 26.05
C SER A 84 0.75 7.77 26.70
N GLY A 85 1.56 8.82 26.49
CA GLY A 85 1.38 10.14 27.13
C GLY A 85 0.07 10.85 26.79
N HIS A 86 -0.62 10.41 25.75
CA HIS A 86 -1.95 10.89 25.33
C HIS A 86 -3.10 9.92 25.67
N CYS A 87 -2.84 8.87 26.43
CA CYS A 87 -3.86 7.98 26.97
C CYS A 87 -4.28 8.43 28.38
N ILE A 88 -5.59 8.61 28.58
CA ILE A 88 -6.15 9.11 29.84
C ILE A 88 -6.99 8.02 30.49
N PRO A 89 -6.62 7.44 31.64
CA PRO A 89 -7.46 6.50 32.39
C PRO A 89 -8.88 7.03 32.62
N VAL A 90 -9.88 6.18 32.29
CA VAL A 90 -11.31 6.59 32.31
C VAL A 90 -11.85 6.71 33.72
N ASN A 91 -11.35 5.87 34.66
CA ASN A 91 -11.84 5.82 36.05
C ASN A 91 -10.72 5.51 37.05
N ASP A 92 -11.05 5.59 38.33
CA ASP A 92 -10.09 5.41 39.43
C ASP A 92 -9.74 3.96 39.78
N ASN A 93 -10.37 2.97 39.11
CA ASN A 93 -10.06 1.53 39.23
C ASN A 93 -9.21 1.00 38.05
N TRP A 94 -8.89 1.84 37.07
CA TRP A 94 -8.16 1.45 35.88
C TRP A 94 -6.91 0.62 36.19
N LEU A 95 -6.06 1.10 37.12
CA LEU A 95 -4.81 0.43 37.46
C LEU A 95 -5.05 -0.93 38.11
N SER A 96 -5.98 -0.99 39.05
CA SER A 96 -6.36 -2.26 39.71
C SER A 96 -6.88 -3.28 38.70
N ASN A 97 -7.78 -2.85 37.81
CA ASN A 97 -8.35 -3.71 36.78
C ASN A 97 -7.28 -4.24 35.81
N LEU A 98 -6.32 -3.39 35.42
CA LEU A 98 -5.25 -3.75 34.48
C LEU A 98 -4.29 -4.80 35.04
N ILE A 99 -4.00 -4.75 36.36
CA ILE A 99 -2.99 -5.62 36.99
C ILE A 99 -3.57 -6.89 37.61
N ASN A 100 -4.87 -6.95 37.85
CA ASN A 100 -5.51 -8.02 38.61
C ASN A 100 -5.26 -9.44 38.06
N ASP A 101 -5.32 -9.60 36.74
CA ASP A 101 -5.14 -10.89 36.08
C ASP A 101 -3.67 -11.37 36.03
N LEU A 102 -2.71 -10.50 36.35
CA LEU A 102 -1.29 -10.87 36.42
C LEU A 102 -0.95 -11.75 37.64
N ASN A 103 -1.89 -11.96 38.55
CA ASN A 103 -1.73 -12.92 39.63
C ASN A 103 -1.73 -14.38 39.13
N ASP A 104 -2.29 -14.67 37.96
CA ASP A 104 -2.19 -15.99 37.31
C ASP A 104 -0.82 -16.15 36.67
N PRO A 105 0.01 -17.15 37.07
CA PRO A 105 1.34 -17.38 36.50
C PRO A 105 1.33 -17.72 35.01
N LYS A 106 0.18 -18.11 34.43
CA LYS A 106 0.04 -18.38 32.99
C LYS A 106 -0.13 -17.10 32.17
N VAL A 107 -0.47 -15.98 32.80
CA VAL A 107 -0.70 -14.70 32.14
C VAL A 107 0.60 -13.94 32.03
N ALA A 108 1.09 -13.74 30.82
CA ALA A 108 2.28 -12.95 30.54
C ALA A 108 2.01 -11.45 30.58
N GLY A 109 0.87 -11.02 30.03
CA GLY A 109 0.51 -9.61 29.96
C GLY A 109 -0.99 -9.39 29.82
N VAL A 110 -1.41 -8.20 30.21
CA VAL A 110 -2.79 -7.71 30.12
C VAL A 110 -2.76 -6.41 29.33
N TYR A 111 -3.70 -6.21 28.41
CA TYR A 111 -3.92 -4.91 27.80
C TYR A 111 -5.37 -4.48 27.98
N GLY A 112 -5.55 -3.18 28.14
CA GLY A 112 -6.85 -2.59 28.41
C GLY A 112 -7.49 -1.98 27.18
N ARG A 113 -8.77 -1.64 27.32
CA ARG A 113 -9.58 -0.98 26.29
C ARG A 113 -9.07 0.42 26.01
N GLN A 114 -9.13 0.80 24.73
CA GLN A 114 -8.91 2.16 24.28
C GLN A 114 -10.21 2.69 23.69
N GLN A 115 -10.71 3.80 24.25
CA GLN A 115 -11.97 4.43 23.83
C GLN A 115 -11.66 5.72 23.07
N PRO A 116 -12.40 6.02 22.00
CA PRO A 116 -12.22 7.28 21.30
C PRO A 116 -12.67 8.47 22.17
N MET A 117 -12.06 9.61 21.96
CA MET A 117 -12.58 10.88 22.48
C MET A 117 -13.76 11.35 21.63
N SER A 118 -14.64 12.19 22.19
CA SER A 118 -15.82 12.71 21.47
C SER A 118 -15.46 13.42 20.15
N PHE A 119 -14.31 14.07 20.12
CA PHE A 119 -13.76 14.83 18.99
C PHE A 119 -12.69 14.09 18.18
N SER A 120 -12.47 12.80 18.42
CA SER A 120 -11.68 11.95 17.51
C SER A 120 -12.37 11.85 16.15
N SER A 121 -11.60 11.67 15.07
CA SER A 121 -12.17 11.47 13.73
C SER A 121 -13.03 10.20 13.68
N ASP A 122 -13.97 10.13 12.73
CA ASP A 122 -14.83 8.96 12.60
C ASP A 122 -14.05 7.70 12.21
N ASN A 123 -12.94 7.82 11.47
CA ASN A 123 -12.04 6.72 11.19
C ASN A 123 -11.38 6.20 12.47
N ASP A 124 -10.84 7.09 13.30
CA ASP A 124 -10.23 6.70 14.58
C ASP A 124 -11.26 6.11 15.53
N LYS A 125 -12.47 6.66 15.60
CA LYS A 125 -13.59 6.10 16.38
C LYS A 125 -13.92 4.68 15.93
N ARG A 126 -14.09 4.48 14.63
CA ARG A 126 -14.37 3.15 14.06
C ARG A 126 -13.27 2.15 14.42
N ASP A 127 -12.01 2.52 14.24
CA ASP A 127 -10.87 1.65 14.52
C ASP A 127 -10.84 1.23 16.01
N LEU A 128 -10.97 2.18 16.92
CA LEU A 128 -10.95 1.91 18.35
C LEU A 128 -12.16 1.06 18.80
N ILE A 129 -13.36 1.37 18.30
CA ILE A 129 -14.57 0.63 18.65
C ILE A 129 -14.53 -0.81 18.11
N THR A 130 -13.99 -0.99 16.89
CA THR A 130 -13.91 -2.32 16.27
C THR A 130 -12.89 -3.21 16.95
N VAL A 131 -11.71 -2.67 17.31
CA VAL A 131 -10.61 -3.45 17.88
C VAL A 131 -10.82 -3.70 19.38
N PHE A 132 -11.25 -2.67 20.11
CA PHE A 132 -11.39 -2.72 21.58
C PHE A 132 -12.85 -2.84 21.99
N GLY A 133 -13.40 -4.05 21.83
CA GLY A 133 -14.78 -4.39 22.22
C GLY A 133 -15.02 -4.38 23.74
N LEU A 134 -16.20 -4.85 24.14
CA LEU A 134 -16.63 -4.85 25.54
C LEU A 134 -16.36 -6.18 26.28
N ASP A 135 -16.08 -7.24 25.55
CA ASP A 135 -15.90 -8.57 26.11
C ASP A 135 -14.42 -8.83 26.48
N LYS A 136 -14.22 -9.35 27.69
CA LYS A 136 -12.90 -9.84 28.12
C LYS A 136 -12.45 -11.02 27.25
N LYS A 137 -11.16 -11.05 26.86
CA LYS A 137 -10.60 -12.11 26.02
C LYS A 137 -9.39 -12.75 26.70
N ILE A 138 -9.29 -14.08 26.62
CA ILE A 138 -8.10 -14.84 27.01
C ILE A 138 -7.48 -15.41 25.76
N GLN A 139 -6.36 -14.82 25.34
CA GLN A 139 -5.67 -15.15 24.10
C GLN A 139 -4.63 -16.24 24.34
N LYS A 140 -4.76 -17.35 23.60
CA LYS A 140 -3.85 -18.51 23.63
C LYS A 140 -3.20 -18.76 22.26
N LYS A 141 -3.72 -18.13 21.21
CA LYS A 141 -3.24 -18.22 19.82
C LYS A 141 -3.04 -16.84 19.22
N ASP A 142 -3.97 -15.93 19.44
CA ASP A 142 -3.84 -14.56 18.98
C ASP A 142 -2.76 -13.82 19.77
N SER A 143 -1.81 -13.24 19.06
CA SER A 143 -0.67 -12.50 19.62
C SER A 143 -0.93 -11.00 19.77
N PHE A 144 -2.16 -10.54 19.51
CA PHE A 144 -2.45 -9.12 19.62
C PHE A 144 -2.21 -8.62 21.03
N PHE A 145 -1.39 -7.59 21.14
CA PHE A 145 -1.06 -6.87 22.36
C PHE A 145 -0.86 -5.40 22.00
N HIS A 146 -1.16 -4.47 22.90
CA HIS A 146 -1.07 -3.06 22.56
C HIS A 146 -0.52 -2.20 23.69
N ASN A 147 0.68 -1.66 23.49
CA ASN A 147 1.47 -0.94 24.50
C ASN A 147 0.97 0.49 24.81
N ALA A 148 -0.09 0.97 24.20
CA ALA A 148 -0.68 2.24 24.62
C ALA A 148 -1.37 2.16 25.97
N ASN A 149 -1.81 0.95 26.39
CA ASN A 149 -2.48 0.68 27.67
C ASN A 149 -2.29 -0.79 28.03
N SER A 150 -1.20 -1.15 28.69
CA SER A 150 -0.87 -2.55 29.01
C SER A 150 -0.13 -2.71 30.33
N ALA A 151 -0.11 -3.94 30.85
CA ALA A 151 0.64 -4.34 32.03
C ALA A 151 1.31 -5.70 31.83
N ILE A 152 2.53 -5.85 32.32
CA ILE A 152 3.34 -7.06 32.19
C ILE A 152 4.10 -7.24 33.51
N ARG A 153 4.29 -8.47 33.98
CA ARG A 153 5.19 -8.71 35.10
C ARG A 153 6.64 -8.45 34.68
N LYS A 154 7.44 -7.89 35.55
CA LYS A 154 8.83 -7.54 35.25
C LYS A 154 9.70 -8.75 34.89
N ASP A 155 9.47 -9.90 35.54
CA ASP A 155 10.17 -11.16 35.24
C ASP A 155 9.94 -11.65 33.80
N PHE A 156 8.76 -11.37 33.22
CA PHE A 156 8.49 -11.66 31.82
C PHE A 156 9.24 -10.73 30.87
N LEU A 157 9.41 -9.45 31.23
CA LEU A 157 10.19 -8.51 30.41
C LEU A 157 11.68 -8.78 30.47
N GLU A 158 12.17 -9.33 31.59
CA GLU A 158 13.56 -9.81 31.70
C GLU A 158 13.80 -11.05 30.83
N LYS A 159 12.80 -11.94 30.73
CA LYS A 159 12.86 -13.14 29.88
C LYS A 159 12.56 -12.86 28.40
N PHE A 160 11.64 -11.97 28.13
CA PHE A 160 11.18 -11.60 26.80
C PHE A 160 11.20 -10.06 26.69
N PRO A 161 12.36 -9.43 26.49
CA PRO A 161 12.43 -7.98 26.30
C PRO A 161 11.77 -7.58 24.97
N PHE A 162 11.30 -6.34 24.89
CA PHE A 162 10.82 -5.80 23.62
C PHE A 162 11.96 -5.68 22.61
N ASP A 163 11.63 -5.93 21.33
CA ASP A 163 12.56 -5.73 20.24
C ASP A 163 12.98 -4.25 20.12
N GLU A 164 14.28 -3.99 20.04
CA GLU A 164 14.87 -2.64 20.03
C GLU A 164 15.20 -2.12 18.64
N GLU A 165 14.96 -2.91 17.59
CA GLU A 165 15.29 -2.54 16.22
C GLU A 165 14.02 -2.22 15.38
N THR A 166 12.88 -2.74 15.80
CA THR A 166 11.61 -2.56 15.10
C THR A 166 11.02 -1.18 15.32
N THR A 167 10.58 -0.53 14.25
CA THR A 167 10.02 0.82 14.29
C THR A 167 8.56 0.87 14.70
N ASN A 168 7.82 -0.25 14.55
CA ASN A 168 6.41 -0.39 14.88
C ASN A 168 6.12 -1.84 15.27
N ILE A 169 4.98 -2.09 15.93
CA ILE A 169 4.46 -3.42 16.29
C ILE A 169 5.38 -4.25 17.21
N GLU A 170 6.24 -3.61 17.98
CA GLU A 170 7.06 -4.25 19.02
C GLU A 170 6.22 -5.05 20.02
N ASP A 171 5.03 -4.57 20.30
CA ASP A 171 4.03 -5.22 21.17
C ASP A 171 3.50 -6.52 20.55
N ARG A 172 3.21 -6.55 19.27
CA ARG A 172 2.76 -7.76 18.58
C ARG A 172 3.86 -8.80 18.48
N ILE A 173 5.10 -8.38 18.23
CA ILE A 173 6.28 -9.28 18.24
C ILE A 173 6.45 -9.90 19.63
N TRP A 174 6.36 -9.10 20.69
CA TRP A 174 6.38 -9.58 22.07
C TRP A 174 5.24 -10.58 22.32
N GLY A 175 4.03 -10.26 21.89
CA GLY A 175 2.87 -11.15 21.98
C GLY A 175 3.11 -12.49 21.30
N MET A 176 3.73 -12.51 20.10
CA MET A 176 4.08 -13.75 19.40
C MET A 176 5.07 -14.61 20.22
N GLN A 177 6.08 -13.99 20.84
CA GLN A 177 7.06 -14.70 21.66
C GLN A 177 6.42 -15.40 22.85
N VAL A 178 5.56 -14.70 23.62
CA VAL A 178 4.92 -15.25 24.82
C VAL A 178 3.86 -16.31 24.50
N ILE A 179 3.08 -16.12 23.42
CA ILE A 179 2.12 -17.13 22.95
C ILE A 179 2.84 -18.40 22.47
N LYS A 180 3.95 -18.25 21.72
CA LYS A 180 4.80 -19.39 21.31
C LYS A 180 5.37 -20.13 22.52
N ALA A 181 5.68 -19.43 23.59
CA ALA A 181 6.12 -19.99 24.86
C ALA A 181 4.97 -20.57 25.72
N LYS A 182 3.73 -20.63 25.18
CA LYS A 182 2.52 -21.20 25.79
C LYS A 182 1.97 -20.40 26.98
N TYR A 183 2.30 -19.12 27.09
CA TYR A 183 1.64 -18.18 27.99
C TYR A 183 0.37 -17.60 27.37
N GLN A 184 -0.40 -16.87 28.17
CA GLN A 184 -1.65 -16.24 27.77
C GLN A 184 -1.52 -14.72 27.83
N ILE A 185 -2.25 -14.05 26.95
CA ILE A 185 -2.47 -12.60 26.99
C ILE A 185 -3.94 -12.37 27.31
N ILE A 186 -4.22 -11.39 28.16
CA ILE A 186 -5.60 -11.03 28.51
C ILE A 186 -5.93 -9.64 27.97
N TYR A 187 -7.08 -9.52 27.34
CA TYR A 187 -7.74 -8.25 27.08
C TYR A 187 -8.74 -7.98 28.20
N GLU A 188 -8.53 -6.89 28.95
CA GLU A 188 -9.40 -6.47 30.06
C GLU A 188 -10.11 -5.15 29.72
N PRO A 189 -11.39 -5.19 29.28
CA PRO A 189 -12.11 -4.01 28.82
C PRO A 189 -12.43 -3.00 29.93
N THR A 190 -12.46 -3.42 31.19
CA THR A 190 -12.72 -2.50 32.31
C THR A 190 -11.51 -1.65 32.70
N ALA A 191 -10.31 -2.06 32.25
CA ALA A 191 -9.08 -1.26 32.32
C ALA A 191 -9.01 -0.28 31.13
N SER A 192 -9.90 0.70 31.09
CA SER A 192 -10.13 1.54 29.93
C SER A 192 -9.43 2.90 30.00
N VAL A 193 -8.93 3.36 28.86
CA VAL A 193 -8.36 4.71 28.67
C VAL A 193 -9.06 5.42 27.51
N PHE A 194 -9.16 6.74 27.56
CA PHE A 194 -9.42 7.55 26.37
C PHE A 194 -8.16 7.66 25.54
N HIS A 195 -8.28 7.49 24.21
CA HIS A 195 -7.20 7.58 23.25
C HIS A 195 -7.62 8.51 22.13
N PHE A 196 -6.75 9.47 21.76
CA PHE A 196 -7.10 10.52 20.81
C PHE A 196 -7.21 10.01 19.37
N HIS A 197 -6.27 9.21 18.94
CA HIS A 197 -6.22 8.63 17.59
C HIS A 197 -6.44 7.12 17.60
N GLY A 198 -6.85 6.56 16.45
CA GLY A 198 -6.98 5.11 16.25
C GLY A 198 -5.62 4.41 16.11
N ILE A 199 -5.65 3.09 15.97
CA ILE A 199 -4.44 2.26 15.78
C ILE A 199 -3.70 2.62 14.49
N ASN A 200 -4.41 3.10 13.46
CA ASN A 200 -3.85 3.47 12.16
C ASN A 200 -3.31 4.91 12.10
N GLN A 201 -3.34 5.65 13.22
CA GLN A 201 -2.77 6.99 13.37
C GLN A 201 -3.03 7.89 12.15
N ASN A 202 -4.29 8.29 11.94
CA ASN A 202 -4.73 9.17 10.85
C ASN A 202 -4.53 8.61 9.43
N LEU A 203 -4.51 7.29 9.26
CA LEU A 203 -4.35 6.62 7.96
C LEU A 203 -3.02 6.95 7.25
N ASP A 204 -1.93 7.11 7.99
CA ASP A 204 -0.61 7.34 7.42
C ASP A 204 -0.21 6.17 6.48
N PRO A 205 -0.11 6.39 5.15
CA PRO A 205 0.18 5.33 4.19
C PRO A 205 1.58 4.73 4.35
N ASP A 206 2.56 5.53 4.76
CA ASP A 206 3.94 5.08 4.90
C ASP A 206 4.09 4.19 6.15
N ARG A 207 3.42 4.57 7.24
CA ARG A 207 3.31 3.73 8.43
C ARG A 207 2.60 2.41 8.13
N SER A 208 1.47 2.45 7.42
CA SER A 208 0.71 1.26 7.04
C SER A 208 1.55 0.31 6.19
N ARG A 209 2.26 0.84 5.19
CA ARG A 209 3.19 0.06 4.34
C ARG A 209 4.31 -0.58 5.14
N ASN A 210 4.89 0.15 6.08
CA ASN A 210 5.95 -0.37 6.94
C ASN A 210 5.45 -1.49 7.86
N VAL A 211 4.28 -1.32 8.47
CA VAL A 211 3.63 -2.34 9.30
C VAL A 211 3.34 -3.60 8.50
N VAL A 212 2.76 -3.48 7.29
CA VAL A 212 2.50 -4.62 6.39
C VAL A 212 3.78 -5.36 6.07
N ARG A 213 4.86 -4.65 5.68
CA ARG A 213 6.15 -5.27 5.38
C ARG A 213 6.73 -6.07 6.55
N ILE A 214 6.62 -5.53 7.77
CA ILE A 214 7.08 -6.23 8.97
C ILE A 214 6.21 -7.47 9.22
N LEU A 215 4.87 -7.35 9.14
CA LEU A 215 3.95 -8.48 9.34
C LEU A 215 4.21 -9.59 8.31
N GLU A 216 4.38 -9.24 7.03
CA GLU A 216 4.72 -10.21 5.98
C GLU A 216 6.05 -10.93 6.26
N SER A 217 7.06 -10.21 6.76
CA SER A 217 8.35 -10.83 7.13
C SER A 217 8.27 -11.79 8.32
N LEU A 218 7.25 -11.61 9.19
CA LEU A 218 7.01 -12.48 10.34
C LEU A 218 6.15 -13.71 9.98
N ASP A 219 5.39 -13.62 8.89
CA ASP A 219 4.39 -14.62 8.48
C ASP A 219 4.97 -15.80 7.69
N ASP A 220 6.28 -15.83 7.47
CA ASP A 220 7.00 -16.88 6.73
C ASP A 220 6.76 -18.33 7.23
N LYS A 221 5.83 -18.54 8.16
CA LYS A 221 5.58 -19.83 8.82
C LYS A 221 4.12 -20.11 9.17
N VAL A 222 3.16 -19.45 8.57
CA VAL A 222 1.75 -19.81 8.76
C VAL A 222 1.47 -21.06 7.93
N SER A 223 1.49 -22.16 8.65
CA SER A 223 1.04 -23.51 8.33
C SER A 223 1.68 -24.15 7.09
N LYS A 224 2.42 -25.21 7.33
CA LYS A 224 2.56 -26.35 6.41
C LYS A 224 1.22 -27.12 6.32
N ASP A 225 0.14 -26.40 6.08
CA ASP A 225 -1.11 -27.02 5.67
C ASP A 225 -0.94 -27.36 4.18
N GLU A 226 -1.12 -28.64 3.83
CA GLU A 226 -1.03 -29.12 2.46
C GLU A 226 -2.19 -28.63 1.56
N SER A 227 -3.11 -27.82 2.12
CA SER A 227 -4.15 -27.15 1.36
C SER A 227 -3.50 -26.12 0.43
N LYS A 228 -3.78 -26.21 -0.86
CA LYS A 228 -3.35 -25.20 -1.84
C LYS A 228 -4.11 -23.91 -1.55
N PHE A 229 -3.38 -22.84 -1.18
CA PHE A 229 -3.96 -21.51 -1.12
C PHE A 229 -4.43 -21.09 -2.52
N ILE A 230 -5.65 -20.61 -2.62
CA ILE A 230 -6.10 -19.89 -3.80
C ILE A 230 -5.49 -18.48 -3.68
N ASP A 231 -4.48 -18.17 -4.52
CA ASP A 231 -3.95 -16.83 -4.62
C ASP A 231 -4.82 -16.01 -5.59
N PRO A 232 -5.68 -15.11 -5.08
CA PRO A 232 -6.55 -14.30 -5.93
C PRO A 232 -5.79 -13.28 -6.77
N TYR A 233 -4.52 -13.04 -6.45
CA TYR A 233 -3.65 -12.13 -7.17
C TYR A 233 -2.63 -12.83 -8.08
N ASN A 234 -2.74 -14.15 -8.24
CA ASN A 234 -1.91 -14.85 -9.20
C ASN A 234 -2.25 -14.38 -10.62
N PRO A 235 -1.32 -13.76 -11.36
CA PRO A 235 -1.60 -13.26 -12.71
C PRO A 235 -2.10 -14.33 -13.68
N LEU A 236 -1.75 -15.60 -13.44
CA LEU A 236 -2.23 -16.74 -14.26
C LEU A 236 -3.71 -17.07 -14.01
N SER A 237 -4.31 -16.63 -12.92
CA SER A 237 -5.73 -16.83 -12.61
C SER A 237 -6.61 -15.64 -13.02
N LEU A 238 -6.02 -14.51 -13.45
CA LEU A 238 -6.75 -13.34 -13.88
C LEU A 238 -7.06 -13.42 -15.39
N GLU A 239 -8.31 -13.09 -15.74
CA GLU A 239 -8.70 -12.95 -17.14
C GLU A 239 -8.15 -11.65 -17.73
N THR A 240 -7.12 -11.78 -18.54
CA THR A 240 -6.43 -10.64 -19.18
C THR A 240 -6.78 -10.53 -20.65
N LEU A 241 -7.34 -9.39 -21.00
CA LEU A 241 -7.76 -9.04 -22.36
C LEU A 241 -6.78 -8.04 -23.00
N VAL A 242 -6.25 -8.36 -24.15
CA VAL A 242 -5.55 -7.39 -25.01
C VAL A 242 -6.56 -6.76 -25.98
N LEU A 243 -6.58 -5.43 -26.02
CA LEU A 243 -7.37 -4.62 -26.97
C LEU A 243 -6.42 -3.88 -27.92
N ILE A 244 -6.61 -4.07 -29.23
CA ILE A 244 -5.82 -3.42 -30.28
C ILE A 244 -6.74 -2.57 -31.14
N PRO A 245 -6.89 -1.27 -30.84
CA PRO A 245 -7.72 -0.37 -31.65
C PRO A 245 -7.02 0.01 -32.95
N VAL A 246 -7.71 -0.13 -34.07
CA VAL A 246 -7.25 0.26 -35.41
C VAL A 246 -8.37 0.94 -36.18
N VAL A 247 -8.08 1.99 -36.89
CA VAL A 247 -9.02 2.72 -37.76
C VAL A 247 -8.55 2.59 -39.20
N GLY A 248 -9.49 2.30 -40.11
CA GLY A 248 -9.23 2.28 -41.54
C GLY A 248 -8.41 1.06 -42.01
N GLU A 249 -7.63 1.29 -43.04
CA GLU A 249 -6.74 0.25 -43.59
C GLU A 249 -5.52 0.05 -42.73
N LEU A 250 -5.03 -1.20 -42.69
CA LEU A 250 -3.80 -1.53 -41.95
C LEU A 250 -2.57 -0.95 -42.64
N GLU A 251 -1.71 -0.31 -41.89
CA GLU A 251 -0.42 0.17 -42.39
C GLU A 251 0.49 -1.00 -42.73
N MET A 252 1.15 -0.92 -43.91
CA MET A 252 2.00 -2.00 -44.43
C MET A 252 3.47 -1.68 -44.25
N CYS A 253 4.23 -2.55 -43.62
CA CYS A 253 5.67 -2.55 -43.57
C CYS A 253 6.20 -3.55 -44.63
N GLY A 254 6.48 -3.07 -45.84
CA GLY A 254 6.73 -3.94 -46.96
C GLY A 254 5.52 -4.81 -47.31
N LYS A 255 5.66 -6.13 -47.18
CA LYS A 255 4.56 -7.10 -47.40
C LYS A 255 3.83 -7.50 -46.12
N ILE A 256 4.31 -7.06 -44.96
CA ILE A 256 3.78 -7.45 -43.64
C ILE A 256 2.99 -6.27 -43.07
N PRO A 257 1.74 -6.47 -42.61
CA PRO A 257 1.00 -5.41 -41.95
C PRO A 257 1.63 -5.09 -40.59
N LEU A 258 1.72 -3.80 -40.25
CA LEU A 258 2.38 -3.34 -39.03
C LEU A 258 1.79 -3.96 -37.76
N ILE A 259 0.48 -4.22 -37.77
CA ILE A 259 -0.23 -4.87 -36.67
C ILE A 259 0.29 -6.30 -36.35
N TYR A 260 0.90 -6.97 -37.33
CA TYR A 260 1.50 -8.30 -37.16
C TYR A 260 2.44 -8.34 -35.96
N TYR A 261 3.31 -7.34 -35.85
CA TYR A 261 4.31 -7.29 -34.77
C TYR A 261 3.65 -7.17 -33.40
N THR A 262 2.55 -6.42 -33.31
CA THR A 262 1.78 -6.27 -32.07
C THR A 262 1.05 -7.55 -31.67
N ILE A 263 0.35 -8.18 -32.64
CA ILE A 263 -0.39 -9.42 -32.41
C ILE A 263 0.57 -10.56 -32.04
N LYS A 264 1.72 -10.67 -32.74
CA LYS A 264 2.74 -11.68 -32.43
C LYS A 264 3.21 -11.57 -30.99
N ARG A 265 3.56 -10.36 -30.51
CA ARG A 265 4.00 -10.16 -29.11
C ARG A 265 2.87 -10.44 -28.10
N ALA A 266 1.62 -10.16 -28.46
CA ALA A 266 0.50 -10.47 -27.59
C ALA A 266 0.24 -12.01 -27.51
N ILE A 267 0.42 -12.76 -28.61
CA ILE A 267 0.30 -14.22 -28.62
C ILE A 267 1.45 -14.89 -27.83
N GLU A 268 2.65 -14.32 -27.85
CA GLU A 268 3.82 -14.84 -27.13
C GLU A 268 3.69 -14.62 -25.60
N ALA A 269 2.82 -13.71 -25.16
CA ALA A 269 2.63 -13.40 -23.74
C ALA A 269 1.88 -14.51 -23.02
N LYS A 270 2.42 -14.93 -21.86
CA LYS A 270 1.91 -16.08 -21.07
C LYS A 270 0.69 -15.74 -20.21
N HIS A 271 0.51 -14.45 -19.90
CA HIS A 271 -0.54 -13.95 -19.02
C HIS A 271 -1.70 -13.30 -19.79
N VAL A 272 -1.77 -13.48 -21.12
CA VAL A 272 -2.83 -12.99 -21.97
C VAL A 272 -3.80 -14.12 -22.31
N ASN A 273 -5.09 -13.94 -22.04
CA ASN A 273 -6.13 -14.94 -22.33
C ASN A 273 -6.77 -14.73 -23.72
N ARG A 274 -7.06 -13.47 -24.08
CA ARG A 274 -7.68 -13.14 -25.36
C ARG A 274 -7.08 -11.89 -25.98
N ILE A 275 -7.08 -11.85 -27.30
CA ILE A 275 -6.56 -10.72 -28.09
C ILE A 275 -7.65 -10.28 -29.05
N ILE A 276 -8.20 -9.08 -28.85
CA ILE A 276 -9.27 -8.51 -29.66
C ILE A 276 -8.75 -7.33 -30.48
N ALA A 277 -8.83 -7.41 -31.78
CA ALA A 277 -8.61 -6.27 -32.67
C ALA A 277 -9.92 -5.50 -32.87
N LEU A 278 -9.94 -4.24 -32.45
CA LEU A 278 -11.09 -3.34 -32.60
C LEU A 278 -10.97 -2.59 -33.92
N VAL A 279 -11.35 -3.22 -35.01
CA VAL A 279 -11.31 -2.71 -36.38
C VAL A 279 -12.69 -2.29 -36.89
N ASP A 280 -12.75 -1.49 -37.95
CA ASP A 280 -13.96 -0.88 -38.49
C ASP A 280 -14.35 -1.37 -39.89
N ASN A 281 -13.56 -2.29 -40.47
CA ASN A 281 -13.83 -2.82 -41.81
C ASN A 281 -13.44 -4.30 -41.94
N GLU A 282 -14.11 -4.99 -42.85
CA GLU A 282 -13.95 -6.43 -43.08
C GLU A 282 -12.57 -6.83 -43.61
N LYS A 283 -11.91 -5.96 -44.40
CA LYS A 283 -10.58 -6.23 -44.93
C LYS A 283 -9.53 -6.32 -43.79
N SER A 284 -9.54 -5.34 -42.91
CA SER A 284 -8.68 -5.33 -41.71
C SER A 284 -9.06 -6.47 -40.75
N ALA A 285 -10.36 -6.76 -40.60
CA ALA A 285 -10.82 -7.86 -39.76
C ALA A 285 -10.30 -9.21 -40.22
N LYS A 286 -10.36 -9.48 -41.55
CA LYS A 286 -9.86 -10.73 -42.13
C LYS A 286 -8.35 -10.91 -41.84
N ILE A 287 -7.56 -9.86 -42.06
CA ILE A 287 -6.10 -9.91 -41.83
C ILE A 287 -5.82 -10.15 -40.33
N CYS A 288 -6.48 -9.45 -39.42
CA CYS A 288 -6.28 -9.63 -37.97
C CYS A 288 -6.60 -11.06 -37.52
N LYS A 289 -7.69 -11.67 -38.06
CA LYS A 289 -8.04 -13.06 -37.79
C LYS A 289 -6.98 -14.04 -38.30
N GLU A 290 -6.48 -13.82 -39.52
CA GLU A 290 -5.39 -14.64 -40.09
C GLU A 290 -4.09 -14.55 -39.27
N LEU A 291 -3.87 -13.42 -38.61
CA LEU A 291 -2.72 -13.21 -37.71
C LEU A 291 -2.93 -13.75 -36.29
N GLY A 292 -4.12 -14.27 -35.94
CA GLY A 292 -4.42 -14.90 -34.66
C GLY A 292 -5.10 -14.01 -33.65
N ALA A 293 -5.52 -12.78 -34.00
CA ALA A 293 -6.38 -11.97 -33.14
C ALA A 293 -7.87 -12.26 -33.42
N GLU A 294 -8.70 -12.14 -32.41
CA GLU A 294 -10.16 -12.24 -32.59
C GLU A 294 -10.75 -10.90 -33.03
N VAL A 295 -11.77 -10.98 -33.90
CA VAL A 295 -12.59 -9.84 -34.31
C VAL A 295 -14.04 -10.28 -34.26
N PRO A 296 -14.67 -10.30 -33.08
CA PRO A 296 -16.06 -10.79 -32.93
C PRO A 296 -17.11 -9.78 -33.38
N PHE A 297 -16.76 -8.55 -33.64
CA PHE A 297 -17.61 -7.45 -34.13
C PHE A 297 -16.76 -6.38 -34.80
N LEU A 298 -17.39 -5.56 -35.64
CA LEU A 298 -16.78 -4.35 -36.20
C LEU A 298 -17.16 -3.13 -35.37
N ARG A 299 -16.28 -2.14 -35.33
CA ARG A 299 -16.61 -0.83 -34.76
C ARG A 299 -17.65 -0.10 -35.61
N PRO A 300 -18.62 0.58 -34.98
CA PRO A 300 -19.58 1.40 -35.71
C PRO A 300 -18.91 2.64 -36.31
N LYS A 301 -19.50 3.21 -37.33
CA LYS A 301 -18.94 4.38 -38.06
C LYS A 301 -18.70 5.58 -37.15
N GLU A 302 -19.54 5.79 -36.18
CA GLU A 302 -19.47 6.88 -35.20
C GLU A 302 -18.19 6.83 -34.35
N LEU A 303 -17.66 5.62 -34.13
CA LEU A 303 -16.39 5.39 -33.39
C LEU A 303 -15.21 5.14 -34.34
N SER A 304 -15.34 5.35 -35.64
CA SER A 304 -14.33 5.03 -36.65
C SER A 304 -13.71 6.28 -37.29
N SER A 305 -13.76 7.42 -36.57
CA SER A 305 -13.14 8.66 -37.01
C SER A 305 -11.86 8.96 -36.23
N ASN A 306 -10.98 9.77 -36.81
CA ASN A 306 -9.73 10.21 -36.16
C ASN A 306 -9.96 11.12 -34.94
N ILE A 307 -11.20 11.57 -34.70
CA ILE A 307 -11.60 12.37 -33.55
C ILE A 307 -12.34 11.56 -32.48
N SER A 308 -12.56 10.27 -32.73
CA SER A 308 -13.19 9.38 -31.75
C SER A 308 -12.26 9.20 -30.54
N SER A 309 -12.83 9.36 -29.33
CA SER A 309 -12.10 9.13 -28.09
C SER A 309 -11.68 7.67 -27.97
N ILE A 310 -10.43 7.44 -27.59
CA ILE A 310 -9.98 6.07 -27.30
C ILE A 310 -10.79 5.43 -26.17
N GLN A 311 -11.22 6.20 -25.19
CA GLN A 311 -12.06 5.74 -24.09
C GLN A 311 -13.37 5.15 -24.61
N ASP A 312 -14.04 5.84 -25.53
CA ASP A 312 -15.31 5.36 -26.13
C ASP A 312 -15.12 4.10 -26.94
N VAL A 313 -14.01 3.99 -27.69
CA VAL A 313 -13.65 2.80 -28.47
C VAL A 313 -13.43 1.59 -27.56
N LEU A 314 -12.67 1.75 -26.49
CA LEU A 314 -12.39 0.68 -25.53
C LEU A 314 -13.66 0.27 -24.77
N LYS A 315 -14.45 1.26 -24.32
CA LYS A 315 -15.74 1.03 -23.67
C LYS A 315 -16.72 0.26 -24.56
N PHE A 316 -16.82 0.64 -25.82
CA PHE A 316 -17.61 -0.11 -26.80
C PHE A 316 -17.13 -1.56 -26.93
N GLY A 317 -15.81 -1.76 -27.11
CA GLY A 317 -15.22 -3.09 -27.24
C GLY A 317 -15.52 -3.98 -26.03
N LEU A 318 -15.33 -3.47 -24.82
CA LEU A 318 -15.61 -4.17 -23.59
C LEU A 318 -17.11 -4.48 -23.43
N SER A 319 -17.99 -3.50 -23.70
CA SER A 319 -19.45 -3.70 -23.65
C SER A 319 -19.90 -4.84 -24.56
N LYS A 320 -19.37 -4.88 -25.80
CA LYS A 320 -19.69 -5.95 -26.77
C LYS A 320 -19.18 -7.33 -26.37
N LEU A 321 -18.12 -7.40 -25.57
CA LEU A 321 -17.62 -8.64 -24.97
C LEU A 321 -18.47 -9.07 -23.78
N ASN A 322 -18.87 -8.11 -22.92
CA ASN A 322 -19.77 -8.37 -21.79
C ASN A 322 -21.13 -8.90 -22.25
N GLU A 323 -21.68 -8.38 -23.39
CA GLU A 323 -22.91 -8.91 -24.05
C GLU A 323 -22.76 -10.36 -24.50
N ARG A 324 -21.53 -10.90 -24.53
CA ARG A 324 -21.19 -12.28 -24.90
C ARG A 324 -20.66 -13.08 -23.71
N ASP A 325 -21.04 -12.66 -22.49
CA ASP A 325 -20.67 -13.31 -21.23
C ASP A 325 -19.14 -13.40 -20.99
N TYR A 326 -18.38 -12.44 -21.51
CA TYR A 326 -16.95 -12.36 -21.24
C TYR A 326 -16.59 -11.10 -20.43
N PHE A 327 -16.08 -11.30 -19.22
CA PHE A 327 -15.79 -10.27 -18.22
C PHE A 327 -14.33 -10.34 -17.80
N PRO A 328 -13.41 -9.67 -18.49
CA PRO A 328 -12.00 -9.68 -18.13
C PRO A 328 -11.73 -8.88 -16.84
N ASP A 329 -10.73 -9.30 -16.08
CA ASP A 329 -10.25 -8.57 -14.89
C ASP A 329 -9.35 -7.40 -15.28
N ILE A 330 -8.45 -7.65 -16.25
CA ILE A 330 -7.40 -6.71 -16.69
C ILE A 330 -7.52 -6.51 -18.20
N CYS A 331 -7.37 -5.27 -18.62
CA CYS A 331 -7.26 -4.90 -20.02
C CYS A 331 -5.88 -4.29 -20.31
N VAL A 332 -5.24 -4.79 -21.37
CA VAL A 332 -3.98 -4.25 -21.92
C VAL A 332 -4.27 -3.62 -23.27
N VAL A 333 -3.99 -2.34 -23.42
CA VAL A 333 -4.21 -1.62 -24.68
C VAL A 333 -2.88 -1.52 -25.44
N LEU A 334 -2.86 -2.04 -26.66
CA LEU A 334 -1.68 -2.04 -27.53
C LEU A 334 -2.01 -1.36 -28.87
N TYR A 335 -1.16 -0.44 -29.33
CA TYR A 335 -1.29 0.15 -30.65
C TYR A 335 -0.34 -0.53 -31.65
N GLN A 336 -0.74 -0.59 -32.92
CA GLN A 336 0.08 -1.18 -33.98
C GLN A 336 1.38 -0.41 -34.25
N ASN A 337 1.42 0.88 -33.96
CA ASN A 337 2.54 1.77 -34.21
C ASN A 337 3.73 1.67 -33.24
N TYR A 338 3.72 0.64 -32.36
CA TYR A 338 4.88 0.27 -31.53
C TYR A 338 5.37 -1.15 -31.88
N PRO A 339 6.01 -1.37 -33.04
CA PRO A 339 6.36 -2.71 -33.49
C PRO A 339 7.56 -3.33 -32.75
N PHE A 340 8.37 -2.54 -32.07
CA PHE A 340 9.61 -2.99 -31.39
C PHE A 340 9.41 -3.39 -29.94
N ARG A 341 8.23 -3.91 -29.59
CA ARG A 341 8.03 -4.46 -28.22
C ARG A 341 8.97 -5.63 -28.00
N SER A 342 9.77 -5.55 -26.95
CA SER A 342 10.66 -6.65 -26.56
C SER A 342 9.87 -7.89 -26.19
N PRO A 343 10.38 -9.10 -26.44
CA PRO A 343 9.78 -10.34 -25.93
C PRO A 343 9.57 -10.28 -24.41
N GLY A 344 8.42 -10.75 -23.93
CA GLY A 344 8.06 -10.76 -22.50
C GLY A 344 7.66 -9.41 -21.91
N LEU A 345 7.71 -8.30 -22.68
CA LEU A 345 7.37 -6.98 -22.16
C LEU A 345 5.90 -6.89 -21.71
N ILE A 346 4.98 -7.53 -22.42
CA ILE A 346 3.55 -7.54 -22.06
C ILE A 346 3.34 -8.30 -20.76
N ASP A 347 4.02 -9.42 -20.56
CA ASP A 347 3.98 -10.15 -19.30
C ASP A 347 4.55 -9.31 -18.15
N ASP A 348 5.67 -8.61 -18.37
CA ASP A 348 6.24 -7.72 -17.34
C ASP A 348 5.28 -6.58 -16.98
N PHE A 349 4.54 -6.03 -17.93
CA PHE A 349 3.49 -5.05 -17.66
C PHE A 349 2.41 -5.62 -16.72
N ILE A 350 1.87 -6.80 -17.05
CA ILE A 350 0.81 -7.46 -16.28
C ILE A 350 1.31 -7.79 -14.86
N LEU A 351 2.48 -8.42 -14.76
CA LEU A 351 3.09 -8.79 -13.48
C LEU A 351 3.35 -7.57 -12.58
N ARG A 352 3.87 -6.48 -13.16
CA ARG A 352 4.10 -5.24 -12.42
C ARG A 352 2.80 -4.57 -12.00
N PHE A 353 1.83 -4.51 -12.88
CA PHE A 353 0.50 -3.96 -12.57
C PHE A 353 -0.11 -4.65 -11.34
N VAL A 354 -0.11 -5.98 -11.32
CA VAL A 354 -0.64 -6.78 -10.21
C VAL A 354 0.20 -6.57 -8.95
N ARG A 355 1.52 -6.66 -9.04
CA ARG A 355 2.45 -6.53 -7.92
C ARG A 355 2.36 -5.17 -7.22
N GLU A 356 2.24 -4.10 -7.98
CA GLU A 356 2.17 -2.74 -7.45
C GLU A 356 0.75 -2.38 -6.94
N GLY A 357 -0.23 -3.27 -7.16
CA GLY A 357 -1.64 -3.03 -6.79
C GLY A 357 -2.15 -1.73 -7.40
N ALA A 358 -1.80 -1.49 -8.67
CA ALA A 358 -2.19 -0.28 -9.38
C ALA A 358 -3.63 -0.36 -9.88
N ASP A 359 -4.25 0.79 -10.11
CA ASP A 359 -5.55 0.90 -10.77
C ASP A 359 -5.38 1.04 -12.29
N SER A 360 -4.30 1.74 -12.70
CA SER A 360 -3.79 1.75 -14.06
C SER A 360 -2.27 1.80 -14.09
N MET A 361 -1.67 1.36 -15.19
CA MET A 361 -0.23 1.42 -15.41
C MET A 361 0.06 2.02 -16.79
N MET A 362 0.97 2.98 -16.81
CA MET A 362 1.37 3.69 -18.00
C MET A 362 2.87 3.53 -18.24
N PRO A 363 3.32 2.98 -19.39
CA PRO A 363 4.71 3.04 -19.77
C PRO A 363 5.15 4.50 -19.98
N MET A 364 6.17 4.93 -19.26
CA MET A 364 6.63 6.31 -19.28
C MET A 364 8.14 6.36 -19.42
N LYS A 365 8.61 7.46 -20.03
CA LYS A 365 10.01 7.79 -20.16
C LYS A 365 10.27 9.17 -19.57
N GLU A 366 11.38 9.30 -18.83
CA GLU A 366 11.79 10.59 -18.29
C GLU A 366 12.20 11.54 -19.43
N GLU A 367 11.61 12.74 -19.44
CA GLU A 367 11.93 13.79 -20.40
C GLU A 367 12.95 14.78 -19.81
N GLY A 368 14.17 14.67 -20.28
CA GLY A 368 15.26 15.54 -19.83
C GLY A 368 15.41 16.84 -20.62
N ARG A 369 14.73 16.97 -21.77
CA ARG A 369 14.80 18.16 -22.62
C ARG A 369 13.97 19.30 -22.05
N ALA A 370 14.23 20.54 -22.52
CA ALA A 370 13.36 21.66 -22.20
C ALA A 370 12.00 21.48 -22.91
N ILE A 371 10.93 21.61 -22.16
CA ILE A 371 9.55 21.53 -22.66
C ILE A 371 8.95 22.92 -22.67
N TRP A 372 8.35 23.29 -23.80
CA TRP A 372 7.71 24.57 -24.00
C TRP A 372 6.22 24.37 -24.27
N LYS A 373 5.37 25.11 -23.58
CA LYS A 373 3.92 25.16 -23.84
C LYS A 373 3.64 26.35 -24.76
N LYS A 374 3.00 26.09 -25.90
CA LYS A 374 2.46 27.11 -26.79
C LYS A 374 0.95 27.21 -26.53
N SER A 375 0.47 28.41 -26.25
CA SER A 375 -0.94 28.73 -26.05
C SER A 375 -1.24 30.01 -26.80
N ASN A 376 -1.97 29.93 -27.92
CA ASN A 376 -2.14 31.02 -28.88
C ASN A 376 -0.75 31.56 -29.33
N ASP A 377 -0.46 32.83 -29.07
CA ASP A 377 0.82 33.48 -29.42
C ASP A 377 1.83 33.49 -28.26
N ASP A 378 1.49 32.93 -27.10
CA ASP A 378 2.34 32.87 -25.92
C ASP A 378 3.11 31.52 -25.87
N ILE A 379 4.43 31.59 -25.66
CA ILE A 379 5.30 30.42 -25.53
C ILE A 379 5.98 30.47 -24.16
N LYS A 380 5.65 29.50 -23.29
CA LYS A 380 6.20 29.39 -21.92
C LYS A 380 7.03 28.14 -21.75
N ASN A 381 8.20 28.28 -21.16
CA ASN A 381 9.02 27.15 -20.74
C ASN A 381 8.42 26.55 -19.47
N ILE A 382 8.02 25.28 -19.49
CA ILE A 382 7.47 24.55 -18.34
C ILE A 382 8.48 23.61 -17.68
N ASN A 383 9.57 23.26 -18.37
CA ASN A 383 10.68 22.50 -17.81
C ASN A 383 11.98 23.27 -18.06
N PRO A 384 12.51 24.03 -17.08
CA PRO A 384 13.61 24.95 -17.29
C PRO A 384 14.91 24.26 -17.75
N LEU A 385 15.71 25.02 -18.52
CA LEU A 385 17.07 24.64 -18.92
C LEU A 385 17.99 24.68 -17.70
N MET A 386 18.04 23.60 -16.93
CA MET A 386 18.98 23.43 -15.82
C MET A 386 19.54 22.00 -15.81
N PRO A 387 20.71 21.79 -15.19
CA PRO A 387 21.27 20.45 -15.03
C PRO A 387 20.27 19.49 -14.38
N ARG A 388 20.16 18.25 -14.89
CA ARG A 388 19.19 17.25 -14.40
C ARG A 388 19.18 17.07 -12.88
N LYS A 389 20.37 17.10 -12.25
CA LYS A 389 20.53 16.96 -10.80
C LYS A 389 19.94 18.11 -9.97
N LEU A 390 19.68 19.25 -10.61
CA LEU A 390 19.11 20.43 -9.94
C LEU A 390 17.61 20.61 -10.21
N LYS A 391 17.02 19.79 -11.09
CA LYS A 391 15.57 19.82 -11.35
C LYS A 391 14.83 19.24 -10.17
N LYS A 392 13.88 19.98 -9.61
CA LYS A 392 13.01 19.52 -8.53
C LYS A 392 11.92 18.58 -9.04
N ASP A 393 11.37 18.88 -10.23
CA ASP A 393 10.28 18.13 -10.84
C ASP A 393 10.82 17.28 -11.99
N GLN A 394 10.34 16.04 -12.11
CA GLN A 394 10.59 15.15 -13.23
C GLN A 394 9.38 15.16 -14.16
N PHE A 395 9.64 15.41 -15.46
CA PHE A 395 8.62 15.30 -16.48
C PHE A 395 8.68 13.92 -17.12
N LEU A 396 7.53 13.25 -17.19
CA LEU A 396 7.39 11.93 -17.78
C LEU A 396 6.56 12.03 -19.05
N VAL A 397 7.03 11.40 -20.12
CA VAL A 397 6.27 11.26 -21.37
C VAL A 397 5.68 9.86 -21.41
N SER A 398 4.36 9.80 -21.53
CA SER A 398 3.63 8.54 -21.63
C SER A 398 3.71 7.94 -23.03
N HIS A 399 3.81 6.62 -23.09
CA HIS A 399 3.73 5.82 -24.32
C HIS A 399 2.51 4.89 -24.23
N PHE A 400 1.31 5.48 -24.25
CA PHE A 400 0.03 4.78 -24.03
C PHE A 400 -0.10 3.53 -24.90
N GLY A 401 0.14 3.66 -26.21
CA GLY A 401 0.00 2.54 -27.17
C GLY A 401 1.09 1.48 -27.04
N LEU A 402 2.17 1.70 -26.29
CA LEU A 402 3.17 0.68 -26.03
C LEU A 402 2.60 -0.45 -25.17
N GLY A 403 1.72 -0.11 -24.18
CA GLY A 403 1.16 -1.11 -23.29
C GLY A 403 0.47 -0.50 -22.07
N PHE A 404 -0.60 0.26 -22.26
CA PHE A 404 -1.41 0.73 -21.16
C PHE A 404 -2.16 -0.43 -20.52
N VAL A 405 -2.09 -0.58 -19.18
CA VAL A 405 -2.79 -1.62 -18.43
C VAL A 405 -3.75 -0.97 -17.45
N THR A 406 -4.98 -1.48 -17.37
CA THR A 406 -5.99 -1.01 -16.42
C THR A 406 -6.98 -2.13 -16.06
N ARG A 407 -7.70 -1.97 -14.97
CA ARG A 407 -8.82 -2.85 -14.62
C ARG A 407 -9.99 -2.60 -15.57
N SER A 408 -10.74 -3.64 -15.88
CA SER A 408 -11.87 -3.56 -16.84
C SER A 408 -12.97 -2.59 -16.40
N ASN A 409 -13.20 -2.42 -15.09
CA ASN A 409 -14.20 -1.47 -14.58
C ASN A 409 -13.89 -0.01 -14.98
N PHE A 410 -12.61 0.39 -15.05
CA PHE A 410 -12.21 1.74 -15.48
C PHE A 410 -12.38 1.96 -16.99
N ILE A 411 -12.39 0.90 -17.79
CA ILE A 411 -12.82 0.99 -19.20
C ILE A 411 -14.33 1.12 -19.27
N ALA A 412 -15.07 0.36 -18.47
CA ALA A 412 -16.53 0.39 -18.47
C ALA A 412 -17.10 1.75 -18.05
N ASP A 413 -16.48 2.43 -17.09
CA ASP A 413 -16.89 3.79 -16.68
C ASP A 413 -16.31 4.91 -17.57
N GLY A 414 -15.30 4.62 -18.40
CA GLY A 414 -14.65 5.55 -19.32
C GLY A 414 -13.55 6.41 -18.69
N SER A 415 -13.17 6.18 -17.41
CA SER A 415 -12.12 6.94 -16.73
C SER A 415 -10.71 6.47 -17.05
N LEU A 416 -10.56 5.22 -17.50
CA LEU A 416 -9.28 4.52 -17.65
C LEU A 416 -8.46 4.42 -16.36
N GLY A 417 -9.00 4.82 -15.21
CA GLY A 417 -8.29 4.84 -13.93
C GLY A 417 -7.15 5.86 -13.85
N LEU A 418 -7.13 6.89 -14.71
CA LEU A 418 -6.02 7.85 -14.78
C LEU A 418 -6.01 8.86 -13.62
N GLU A 419 -7.15 9.02 -12.92
CA GLU A 419 -7.29 9.86 -11.73
C GLU A 419 -7.09 9.08 -10.42
N GLN A 420 -6.81 7.78 -10.53
CA GLN A 420 -6.60 6.86 -9.41
C GLN A 420 -5.11 6.57 -9.19
N LYS A 421 -4.78 5.43 -8.60
CA LYS A 421 -3.40 4.99 -8.39
C LYS A 421 -2.75 4.57 -9.72
N VAL A 422 -2.11 5.51 -10.40
CA VAL A 422 -1.36 5.26 -11.64
C VAL A 422 0.08 4.84 -11.31
N TYR A 423 0.49 3.67 -11.80
CA TYR A 423 1.88 3.25 -11.75
C TYR A 423 2.63 3.66 -13.03
N SER A 424 3.72 4.39 -12.87
CA SER A 424 4.61 4.74 -13.98
C SER A 424 5.59 3.61 -14.23
N TYR A 425 5.42 2.88 -15.34
CA TYR A 425 6.36 1.84 -15.75
C TYR A 425 7.55 2.47 -16.49
N PRO A 426 8.79 2.35 -15.98
CA PRO A 426 9.96 2.95 -16.63
C PRO A 426 10.36 2.13 -17.85
N ILE A 427 10.39 2.76 -19.03
CA ILE A 427 10.81 2.13 -20.29
C ILE A 427 12.33 2.01 -20.28
N LYS A 428 12.84 0.78 -20.26
CA LYS A 428 14.29 0.49 -20.23
C LYS A 428 14.91 0.40 -21.61
N ASP A 429 14.18 -0.23 -22.57
CA ASP A 429 14.64 -0.40 -23.93
C ASP A 429 14.21 0.79 -24.80
N PRO A 430 15.16 1.58 -25.35
CA PRO A 430 14.84 2.72 -26.20
C PRO A 430 14.06 2.35 -27.48
N LEU A 431 14.30 1.15 -28.03
CA LEU A 431 13.63 0.70 -29.25
C LEU A 431 12.14 0.44 -28.99
N SER A 432 11.79 -0.12 -27.84
CA SER A 432 10.40 -0.33 -27.48
C SER A 432 9.60 0.97 -27.41
N SER A 433 10.23 2.11 -27.14
CA SER A 433 9.57 3.42 -27.12
C SER A 433 9.45 4.09 -28.50
N LEU A 434 9.96 3.45 -29.55
CA LEU A 434 9.88 4.01 -30.89
C LEU A 434 8.46 3.86 -31.45
N GLU A 435 7.80 5.00 -31.61
CA GLU A 435 6.47 5.09 -32.18
C GLU A 435 6.54 5.48 -33.66
N ILE A 436 5.90 4.72 -34.52
CA ILE A 436 5.78 5.02 -35.94
C ILE A 436 4.57 5.91 -36.16
N ARG A 437 4.79 7.14 -36.63
CA ARG A 437 3.73 8.14 -36.77
C ARG A 437 3.46 8.53 -38.24
N ASP A 438 4.31 8.15 -39.17
CA ASP A 438 4.20 8.52 -40.55
C ASP A 438 4.84 7.50 -41.49
N GLU A 439 4.43 7.52 -42.78
CA GLU A 439 4.92 6.62 -43.82
C GLU A 439 6.42 6.73 -44.08
N LYS A 440 7.01 7.92 -43.89
CA LYS A 440 8.47 8.12 -44.08
C LYS A 440 9.21 7.32 -43.01
N THR A 441 8.85 7.50 -41.76
CA THR A 441 9.42 6.73 -40.64
C THR A 441 9.27 5.23 -40.90
N LEU A 442 8.10 4.79 -41.34
CA LEU A 442 7.82 3.38 -41.65
C LEU A 442 8.74 2.88 -42.77
N SER A 443 8.98 3.67 -43.85
CA SER A 443 9.87 3.29 -44.95
C SER A 443 11.32 3.12 -44.52
N TYR A 444 11.82 3.97 -43.63
CA TYR A 444 13.20 3.88 -43.11
C TYR A 444 13.44 2.67 -42.21
N ILE A 445 12.45 2.27 -41.44
CA ILE A 445 12.62 1.19 -40.49
C ILE A 445 12.17 -0.19 -41.01
N SER A 446 11.55 -0.26 -42.20
CA SER A 446 11.01 -1.51 -42.72
C SER A 446 12.05 -2.62 -42.86
N SER A 447 13.23 -2.31 -43.40
CA SER A 447 14.36 -3.25 -43.51
C SER A 447 14.92 -3.67 -42.14
N PHE A 448 14.88 -2.76 -41.17
CA PHE A 448 15.33 -3.04 -39.81
C PHE A 448 14.31 -3.93 -39.06
N LEU A 449 13.00 -3.68 -39.21
CA LEU A 449 11.96 -4.49 -38.64
C LEU A 449 12.00 -5.95 -39.08
N GLU A 450 12.22 -6.20 -40.38
CA GLU A 450 12.36 -7.55 -40.90
C GLU A 450 13.55 -8.30 -40.28
N LYS A 451 14.65 -7.62 -39.99
CA LYS A 451 15.82 -8.20 -39.33
C LYS A 451 15.59 -8.42 -37.83
N TYR A 452 15.04 -7.44 -37.14
CA TYR A 452 14.78 -7.47 -35.69
C TYR A 452 13.86 -8.62 -35.23
N MET A 453 13.00 -9.10 -36.12
CA MET A 453 12.07 -10.21 -35.80
C MET A 453 12.59 -11.59 -36.21
N ARG A 454 13.75 -11.67 -36.83
CA ARG A 454 14.44 -12.97 -37.13
C ARG A 454 15.37 -13.42 -36.02
N ASP A 455 15.82 -12.45 -35.19
CA ASP A 455 16.59 -12.67 -33.96
C ASP A 455 15.64 -12.83 -32.75
#